data_230036add176b776e5ae7c50182a6218
#
_entry.id   230036add176b776e5ae7c50182a6218
#
_cell.length_a   1.000
_cell.length_b   1.000
_cell.length_c   1.000
_cell.angle_alpha   90.00
_cell.angle_beta   90.00
_cell.angle_gamma   90.00
#
_symmetry.space_group_name_H-M   'P 1'
#
loop_
_entity.id
_entity.type
_entity.pdbx_description
1 polymer ?
#
loop_
_entity_poly.entity_id
_entity_poly.type
_entity_poly.pdbx_seq_one_letter_code
_entity_poly.pdbx_strand_id
1 'polypeptide(L)'
;MYTLVQNQNFLDDIQLQKADGSTETLHISLVITPDIIKRYRQLQVKLMALEKERKSGLNEETVAKVGAAVVDVFNLLFGENNTQKLLEFYKNDFTQMVTELFPYIQGEIVPRFQQAAKARKQAFKKRRF
;
A
#
# COMPACT_ATOMS: atom_id res chain seq x y z
N MET A 1 6.02 -4.68 -37.23
CA MET A 1 4.88 -4.84 -36.31
C MET A 1 5.09 -3.99 -35.08
N TYR A 2 4.14 -3.20 -34.71
CA TYR A 2 4.19 -2.35 -33.51
C TYR A 2 3.46 -3.07 -32.38
N THR A 3 4.13 -3.24 -31.23
CA THR A 3 3.57 -3.96 -30.08
C THR A 3 3.41 -3.01 -28.91
N LEU A 4 2.20 -2.96 -28.36
CA LEU A 4 1.89 -2.22 -27.15
C LEU A 4 1.81 -3.21 -25.99
N VAL A 5 2.52 -2.91 -24.90
CA VAL A 5 2.54 -3.76 -23.71
C VAL A 5 1.78 -3.05 -22.60
N GLN A 6 0.79 -3.75 -22.03
CA GLN A 6 0.00 -3.25 -20.92
C GLN A 6 0.83 -3.18 -19.65
N ASN A 7 0.56 -2.18 -18.80
CA ASN A 7 1.20 -2.07 -17.48
C ASN A 7 0.95 -3.35 -16.67
N GLN A 8 1.99 -3.77 -15.94
CA GLN A 8 1.87 -4.92 -15.06
C GLN A 8 1.04 -4.58 -13.84
N ASN A 9 0.17 -5.52 -13.45
CA ASN A 9 -0.60 -5.44 -12.23
C ASN A 9 0.06 -6.25 -11.14
N PHE A 10 -0.10 -5.80 -9.89
CA PHE A 10 0.20 -6.61 -8.72
C PHE A 10 -1.07 -7.38 -8.37
N LEU A 11 -0.99 -8.70 -8.37
CA LEU A 11 -2.10 -9.58 -8.00
C LEU A 11 -1.65 -10.49 -6.88
N ASP A 12 -2.40 -10.53 -5.80
CA ASP A 12 -2.12 -11.43 -4.68
C ASP A 12 -3.39 -11.67 -3.88
N ASP A 13 -3.39 -12.72 -3.08
CA ASP A 13 -4.45 -13.05 -2.16
C ASP A 13 -3.93 -13.00 -0.73
N ILE A 14 -4.65 -12.34 0.16
CA ILE A 14 -4.35 -12.30 1.60
C ILE A 14 -5.46 -13.07 2.31
N GLN A 15 -5.07 -14.10 3.07
CA GLN A 15 -6.02 -14.87 3.87
C GLN A 15 -6.09 -14.27 5.28
N LEU A 16 -7.31 -13.94 5.70
CA LEU A 16 -7.59 -13.48 7.06
C LEU A 16 -8.13 -14.66 7.87
N GLN A 17 -7.43 -15.03 8.93
CA GLN A 17 -7.90 -16.07 9.86
C GLN A 17 -8.51 -15.37 11.06
N LYS A 18 -9.83 -15.53 11.22
CA LYS A 18 -10.57 -14.90 12.31
C LYS A 18 -10.43 -15.70 13.61
N ALA A 19 -10.74 -15.03 14.73
CA ALA A 19 -10.63 -15.64 16.06
C ALA A 19 -11.51 -16.89 16.24
N ASP A 20 -12.63 -16.98 15.50
CA ASP A 20 -13.53 -18.14 15.54
C ASP A 20 -13.06 -19.32 14.67
N GLY A 21 -11.89 -19.17 14.02
CA GLY A 21 -11.34 -20.20 13.13
C GLY A 21 -11.77 -20.10 11.68
N SER A 22 -12.76 -19.23 11.36
CA SER A 22 -13.15 -19.01 9.97
C SER A 22 -12.10 -18.20 9.22
N THR A 23 -12.09 -18.33 7.89
CA THR A 23 -11.15 -17.62 7.04
C THR A 23 -11.87 -16.81 5.98
N GLU A 24 -11.29 -15.68 5.61
CA GLU A 24 -11.74 -14.85 4.51
C GLU A 24 -10.55 -14.49 3.64
N THR A 25 -10.72 -14.58 2.32
CA THR A 25 -9.63 -14.26 1.38
C THR A 25 -9.89 -12.88 0.78
N LEU A 26 -8.91 -11.99 0.88
CA LEU A 26 -8.90 -10.70 0.19
C LEU A 26 -8.14 -10.84 -1.12
N HIS A 27 -8.78 -10.46 -2.21
CA HIS A 27 -8.14 -10.43 -3.51
C HIS A 27 -7.58 -9.03 -3.76
N ILE A 28 -6.25 -8.94 -3.88
CA ILE A 28 -5.56 -7.67 -4.12
C ILE A 28 -5.27 -7.56 -5.60
N SER A 29 -5.73 -6.48 -6.23
CA SER A 29 -5.44 -6.18 -7.62
C SER A 29 -5.05 -4.70 -7.72
N LEU A 30 -3.78 -4.45 -7.96
CA LEU A 30 -3.24 -3.09 -8.01
C LEU A 30 -2.62 -2.84 -9.38
N VAL A 31 -3.15 -1.86 -10.09
CA VAL A 31 -2.57 -1.41 -11.36
C VAL A 31 -1.41 -0.47 -11.04
N ILE A 32 -0.20 -0.86 -11.43
CA ILE A 32 1.01 -0.09 -11.11
C ILE A 32 1.25 0.94 -12.21
N THR A 33 0.98 2.20 -11.88
CA THR A 33 1.18 3.35 -12.77
C THR A 33 2.15 4.34 -12.10
N PRO A 34 2.75 5.27 -12.87
CA PRO A 34 3.55 6.34 -12.26
C PRO A 34 2.78 7.17 -11.24
N ASP A 35 1.49 7.38 -11.45
CA ASP A 35 0.63 8.14 -10.54
C ASP A 35 0.48 7.39 -9.19
N ILE A 36 0.25 6.08 -9.22
CA ILE A 36 0.15 5.25 -8.01
C ILE A 36 1.45 5.29 -7.22
N ILE A 37 2.59 5.15 -7.89
CA ILE A 37 3.90 5.21 -7.24
C ILE A 37 4.12 6.57 -6.58
N LYS A 38 3.77 7.64 -7.28
CA LYS A 38 3.89 9.01 -6.76
C LYS A 38 3.02 9.21 -5.53
N ARG A 39 1.76 8.79 -5.58
CA ARG A 39 0.82 8.91 -4.45
C ARG A 39 1.29 8.12 -3.25
N TYR A 40 1.80 6.91 -3.47
CA TYR A 40 2.34 6.09 -2.39
C TYR A 40 3.51 6.80 -1.70
N ARG A 41 4.45 7.36 -2.47
CA ARG A 41 5.60 8.08 -1.91
C ARG A 41 5.17 9.31 -1.10
N GLN A 42 4.17 10.05 -1.59
CA GLN A 42 3.63 11.21 -0.87
C GLN A 42 3.00 10.80 0.46
N LEU A 43 2.22 9.72 0.47
CA LEU A 43 1.59 9.19 1.68
C LEU A 43 2.64 8.65 2.66
N GLN A 44 3.68 8.00 2.15
CA GLN A 44 4.78 7.50 2.98
C GLN A 44 5.51 8.64 3.69
N VAL A 45 5.82 9.72 2.99
CA VAL A 45 6.45 10.91 3.57
C VAL A 45 5.56 11.53 4.64
N LYS A 46 4.26 11.67 4.37
CA LYS A 46 3.29 12.20 5.32
C LYS A 46 3.21 11.33 6.58
N LEU A 47 3.17 10.00 6.39
CA LEU A 47 3.11 9.07 7.51
C LEU A 47 4.37 9.14 8.38
N MET A 48 5.55 9.23 7.76
CA MET A 48 6.81 9.38 8.48
C MET A 48 6.86 10.69 9.30
N ALA A 49 6.35 11.78 8.73
CA ALA A 49 6.28 13.06 9.44
C ALA A 49 5.36 12.98 10.67
N LEU A 50 4.21 12.34 10.53
CA LEU A 50 3.26 12.14 11.63
C LEU A 50 3.81 11.20 12.71
N GLU A 51 4.59 10.20 12.33
CA GLU A 51 5.27 9.31 13.27
C GLU A 51 6.28 10.07 14.14
N LYS A 52 7.00 11.03 13.55
CA LYS A 52 7.92 11.89 14.32
C LYS A 52 7.16 12.77 15.32
N GLU A 53 6.03 13.33 14.93
CA GLU A 53 5.17 14.10 15.86
C GLU A 53 4.67 13.23 17.01
N ARG A 54 4.28 11.98 16.72
CA ARG A 54 3.82 11.04 17.74
C ARG A 54 4.89 10.76 18.78
N LYS A 55 6.16 10.63 18.37
CA LYS A 55 7.27 10.39 19.27
C LYS A 55 7.59 11.58 20.18
N SER A 56 7.29 12.79 19.74
CA SER A 56 7.54 14.00 20.54
C SER A 56 6.41 14.31 21.53
N GLY A 57 5.25 13.69 21.41
CA GLY A 57 4.13 13.85 22.34
C GLY A 57 2.88 13.12 21.83
N LEU A 58 2.28 12.32 22.70
CA LEU A 58 1.03 11.63 22.42
C LEU A 58 -0.12 12.60 22.67
N ASN A 59 -0.81 13.07 21.60
CA ASN A 59 -2.11 13.69 21.72
C ASN A 59 -3.11 12.97 20.79
N GLU A 60 -4.39 13.09 21.13
CA GLU A 60 -5.45 12.40 20.37
C GLU A 60 -5.51 12.85 18.92
N GLU A 61 -5.23 14.11 18.65
CA GLU A 61 -5.24 14.67 17.31
C GLU A 61 -4.17 14.02 16.42
N THR A 62 -2.94 13.88 16.93
CA THR A 62 -1.85 13.22 16.18
C THR A 62 -2.17 11.76 15.94
N VAL A 63 -2.71 11.04 16.92
CA VAL A 63 -3.12 9.64 16.77
C VAL A 63 -4.18 9.50 15.67
N ALA A 64 -5.17 10.39 15.65
CA ALA A 64 -6.21 10.38 14.63
C ALA A 64 -5.64 10.65 13.23
N LYS A 65 -4.69 11.57 13.10
CA LYS A 65 -4.02 11.86 11.82
C LYS A 65 -3.20 10.67 11.32
N VAL A 66 -2.48 9.97 12.22
CA VAL A 66 -1.74 8.76 11.86
C VAL A 66 -2.70 7.68 11.36
N GLY A 67 -3.80 7.46 12.07
CA GLY A 67 -4.82 6.49 11.66
C GLY A 67 -5.38 6.81 10.27
N ALA A 68 -5.72 8.07 10.01
CA ALA A 68 -6.22 8.51 8.71
C ALA A 68 -5.19 8.29 7.59
N ALA A 69 -3.91 8.59 7.85
CA ALA A 69 -2.85 8.40 6.88
C ALA A 69 -2.63 6.91 6.56
N VAL A 70 -2.72 6.04 7.57
CA VAL A 70 -2.65 4.58 7.40
C VAL A 70 -3.79 4.09 6.51
N VAL A 71 -5.01 4.55 6.77
CA VAL A 71 -6.18 4.20 5.95
C VAL A 71 -6.00 4.66 4.51
N ASP A 72 -5.47 5.87 4.30
CA ASP A 72 -5.20 6.38 2.95
C ASP A 72 -4.22 5.49 2.18
N VAL A 73 -3.15 5.02 2.84
CA VAL A 73 -2.20 4.09 2.22
C VAL A 73 -2.90 2.79 1.82
N PHE A 74 -3.70 2.22 2.71
CA PHE A 74 -4.39 0.97 2.43
C PHE A 74 -5.44 1.12 1.34
N ASN A 75 -6.19 2.24 1.32
CA ASN A 75 -7.15 2.52 0.24
C ASN A 75 -6.45 2.62 -1.11
N LEU A 76 -5.28 3.23 -1.16
CA LEU A 76 -4.51 3.35 -2.39
C LEU A 76 -4.02 1.99 -2.91
N LEU A 77 -3.50 1.13 -2.02
CA LEU A 77 -2.85 -0.12 -2.39
C LEU A 77 -3.83 -1.30 -2.48
N PHE A 78 -4.80 -1.37 -1.60
CA PHE A 78 -5.72 -2.52 -1.50
C PHE A 78 -7.13 -2.23 -2.01
N GLY A 79 -7.50 -0.96 -2.15
CA GLY A 79 -8.86 -0.55 -2.48
C GLY A 79 -9.74 -0.39 -1.25
N GLU A 80 -10.80 0.40 -1.38
CA GLU A 80 -11.67 0.74 -0.24
C GLU A 80 -12.37 -0.47 0.36
N ASN A 81 -12.85 -1.40 -0.49
CA ASN A 81 -13.56 -2.58 0.01
C ASN A 81 -12.66 -3.48 0.86
N ASN A 82 -11.44 -3.74 0.38
CA ASN A 82 -10.47 -4.54 1.13
C ASN A 82 -10.03 -3.83 2.40
N THR A 83 -9.86 -2.51 2.34
CA THR A 83 -9.49 -1.70 3.51
C THR A 83 -10.57 -1.77 4.58
N GLN A 84 -11.86 -1.70 4.23
CA GLN A 84 -12.95 -1.86 5.19
C GLN A 84 -12.92 -3.23 5.86
N LYS A 85 -12.67 -4.29 5.10
CA LYS A 85 -12.55 -5.64 5.65
C LYS A 85 -11.37 -5.76 6.61
N LEU A 86 -10.24 -5.11 6.29
CA LEU A 86 -9.08 -5.07 7.18
C LEU A 86 -9.37 -4.30 8.46
N LEU A 87 -10.05 -3.16 8.36
CA LEU A 87 -10.43 -2.38 9.55
C LEU A 87 -11.35 -3.18 10.48
N GLU A 88 -12.29 -3.92 9.92
CA GLU A 88 -13.17 -4.80 10.71
C GLU A 88 -12.39 -5.95 11.34
N PHE A 89 -11.49 -6.57 10.57
CA PHE A 89 -10.66 -7.68 11.04
C PHE A 89 -9.80 -7.28 12.24
N TYR A 90 -9.17 -6.10 12.19
CA TYR A 90 -8.31 -5.58 13.24
C TYR A 90 -9.06 -4.78 14.30
N LYS A 91 -10.37 -4.59 14.15
CA LYS A 91 -11.19 -3.76 15.06
C LYS A 91 -10.62 -2.35 15.24
N ASN A 92 -10.16 -1.76 14.14
CA ASN A 92 -9.57 -0.43 14.09
C ASN A 92 -8.27 -0.27 14.90
N ASP A 93 -7.57 -1.37 15.17
CA ASP A 93 -6.25 -1.33 15.81
C ASP A 93 -5.19 -0.99 14.76
N PHE A 94 -4.95 0.30 14.57
CA PHE A 94 -4.00 0.78 13.55
C PHE A 94 -2.57 0.34 13.80
N THR A 95 -2.17 0.23 15.08
CA THR A 95 -0.82 -0.22 15.44
C THR A 95 -0.58 -1.65 14.96
N GLN A 96 -1.53 -2.54 15.21
CA GLN A 96 -1.43 -3.92 14.76
C GLN A 96 -1.45 -4.02 13.24
N MET A 97 -2.32 -3.23 12.59
CA MET A 97 -2.40 -3.18 11.13
C MET A 97 -1.06 -2.79 10.50
N VAL A 98 -0.45 -1.74 11.01
CA VAL A 98 0.86 -1.27 10.53
C VAL A 98 1.92 -2.34 10.77
N THR A 99 1.97 -2.91 11.96
CA THR A 99 2.99 -3.91 12.33
C THR A 99 2.93 -5.14 11.43
N GLU A 100 1.74 -5.58 11.05
CA GLU A 100 1.56 -6.80 10.25
C GLU A 100 1.54 -6.54 8.74
N LEU A 101 1.01 -5.40 8.29
CA LEU A 101 0.81 -5.12 6.87
C LEU A 101 1.95 -4.33 6.21
N PHE A 102 2.66 -3.48 6.94
CA PHE A 102 3.78 -2.75 6.34
C PHE A 102 4.92 -3.66 5.88
N PRO A 103 5.31 -4.72 6.63
CA PRO A 103 6.27 -5.69 6.09
C PRO A 103 5.82 -6.32 4.78
N TYR A 104 4.53 -6.61 4.63
CA TYR A 104 3.97 -7.12 3.39
C TYR A 104 4.11 -6.08 2.26
N ILE A 105 3.75 -4.83 2.53
CA ILE A 105 3.86 -3.75 1.54
C ILE A 105 5.31 -3.57 1.11
N GLN A 106 6.24 -3.49 2.05
CA GLN A 106 7.66 -3.29 1.76
C GLN A 106 8.30 -4.49 1.06
N GLY A 107 7.87 -5.70 1.39
CA GLY A 107 8.43 -6.92 0.84
C GLY A 107 7.84 -7.37 -0.49
N GLU A 108 6.55 -7.09 -0.71
CA GLU A 108 5.84 -7.61 -1.89
C GLU A 108 5.45 -6.52 -2.89
N ILE A 109 4.97 -5.38 -2.43
CA ILE A 109 4.43 -4.33 -3.31
C ILE A 109 5.52 -3.36 -3.77
N VAL A 110 6.32 -2.81 -2.85
CA VAL A 110 7.35 -1.82 -3.17
C VAL A 110 8.37 -2.34 -4.19
N PRO A 111 8.85 -3.61 -4.13
CA PRO A 111 9.72 -4.13 -5.16
C PRO A 111 9.09 -4.12 -6.55
N ARG A 112 7.77 -4.31 -6.64
CA ARG A 112 7.05 -4.23 -7.93
C ARG A 112 7.04 -2.80 -8.47
N PHE A 113 6.92 -1.80 -7.59
CA PHE A 113 7.03 -0.40 -7.98
C PHE A 113 8.41 -0.10 -8.57
N GLN A 114 9.46 -0.59 -7.93
CA GLN A 114 10.83 -0.41 -8.38
C GLN A 114 11.07 -1.08 -9.73
N GLN A 115 10.58 -2.30 -9.92
CA GLN A 115 10.67 -3.03 -11.18
C GLN A 115 9.93 -2.30 -12.30
N ALA A 116 8.74 -1.79 -12.03
CA ALA A 116 7.93 -1.08 -13.01
C ALA A 116 8.61 0.23 -13.44
N ALA A 117 9.16 0.99 -12.50
CA ALA A 117 9.89 2.22 -12.78
C ALA A 117 11.15 1.94 -13.61
N LYS A 118 11.88 0.88 -13.27
CA LYS A 118 13.09 0.47 -14.00
C LYS A 118 12.76 0.03 -15.42
N ALA A 119 11.69 -0.76 -15.59
CA ALA A 119 11.25 -1.23 -16.91
C ALA A 119 10.87 -0.06 -17.83
N ARG A 120 10.16 0.95 -17.29
CA ARG A 120 9.79 2.15 -18.06
C ARG A 120 11.03 2.95 -18.47
N LYS A 121 11.98 3.10 -17.57
CA LYS A 121 13.23 3.81 -17.85
C LYS A 121 14.04 3.11 -18.95
N GLN A 122 14.12 1.79 -18.91
CA GLN A 122 14.79 1.00 -19.94
C GLN A 122 14.07 1.07 -21.28
N ALA A 123 12.75 0.99 -21.28
CA ALA A 123 11.95 1.12 -22.50
C ALA A 123 12.14 2.49 -23.16
N PHE A 124 12.19 3.55 -22.35
CA PHE A 124 12.45 4.91 -22.84
C PHE A 124 13.85 5.02 -23.45
N LYS A 125 14.88 4.45 -22.82
CA LYS A 125 16.25 4.44 -23.34
C LYS A 125 16.36 3.71 -24.66
N LYS A 126 15.66 2.58 -24.83
CA LYS A 126 15.67 1.79 -26.06
C LYS A 126 15.02 2.53 -27.24
N ARG A 127 14.10 3.46 -26.98
CA ARG A 127 13.44 4.24 -28.01
C ARG A 127 14.22 5.53 -28.36
N ARG A 128 15.31 5.78 -27.66
CA ARG A 128 16.13 6.97 -27.83
C ARG A 128 17.26 6.65 -28.79
N PHE A 129 17.25 7.27 -29.92
CA PHE A 129 18.30 7.15 -30.94
C PHE A 129 19.30 8.25 -30.83
#